data_85c9e473927dddd4fc565ea4ab1d6a31
#
_entry.id   85c9e473927dddd4fc565ea4ab1d6a31
#
_cell.length_a   1.000
_cell.length_b   1.000
_cell.length_c   1.000
_cell.angle_alpha   90.00
_cell.angle_beta   90.00
_cell.angle_gamma   90.00
#
_symmetry.space_group_name_H-M   'P 1'
#
loop_
_entity.id
_entity.type
_entity.pdbx_description
1 polymer ?
#
loop_
_entity_poly.entity_id
_entity_poly.type
_entity_poly.pdbx_seq_one_letter_code
_entity_poly.pdbx_strand_id
1 'polypeptide(L)'
;DNKFDGVVSIDIWTGYAINVVSKNGTRKVITGAQTYLLEYDETLEVLELSTGRPKTTDNLLKTVYLRVDNNKISDLINVQTKDFVDVQVKVSYCVDFLEDYKDKWFSVENYVKYMTDRQRSLLKREARLHTIEDFYENASDIVRRVALNLPEPGVTEKNECGRPGRFFKENGMLVHDVEVLSVSVQSDVEEIINAHQRRIITKSLELSNAAK
;
A
#
# COMPACT_ATOMS: atom_id res chain seq x y z
N ASP A 1 45.84 12.69 -3.25
CA ASP A 1 45.63 12.42 -4.70
C ASP A 1 45.24 10.96 -4.86
N ASN A 2 43.96 10.67 -4.86
CA ASN A 2 43.46 9.34 -5.15
C ASN A 2 43.53 9.13 -6.65
N LYS A 3 44.47 8.34 -7.11
CA LYS A 3 44.64 7.92 -8.51
C LYS A 3 43.44 7.10 -9.08
N PHE A 4 42.35 6.95 -8.32
CA PHE A 4 41.20 6.12 -8.65
C PHE A 4 39.85 6.84 -8.58
N ASP A 5 39.86 8.17 -8.54
CA ASP A 5 38.64 8.94 -8.69
C ASP A 5 38.14 8.84 -10.14
N GLY A 6 37.50 7.71 -10.42
CA GLY A 6 36.81 7.46 -11.70
C GLY A 6 35.41 8.03 -11.69
N VAL A 7 34.78 8.10 -12.86
CA VAL A 7 33.40 8.44 -13.02
C VAL A 7 32.52 7.41 -12.30
N VAL A 8 31.59 7.88 -11.46
CA VAL A 8 30.64 6.98 -10.79
C VAL A 8 29.60 6.53 -11.80
N SER A 9 29.57 5.24 -12.06
CA SER A 9 28.55 4.61 -12.92
C SER A 9 27.49 3.95 -12.07
N ILE A 10 26.24 4.10 -12.49
CA ILE A 10 25.05 3.57 -11.80
C ILE A 10 24.27 2.74 -12.79
N ASP A 11 24.08 1.46 -12.47
CA ASP A 11 23.27 0.56 -13.28
C ASP A 11 21.81 0.62 -12.81
N ILE A 12 20.92 0.90 -13.73
CA ILE A 12 19.48 0.99 -13.49
C ILE A 12 18.82 -0.18 -14.21
N TRP A 13 18.15 -1.03 -13.44
CA TRP A 13 17.43 -2.18 -13.99
C TRP A 13 16.04 -1.82 -14.47
N THR A 14 15.46 -2.67 -15.31
CA THR A 14 14.06 -2.55 -15.73
C THR A 14 13.13 -2.49 -14.52
N GLY A 15 12.17 -1.54 -14.52
CA GLY A 15 11.24 -1.36 -13.42
C GLY A 15 11.79 -0.53 -12.24
N TYR A 16 13.00 0.06 -12.41
CA TYR A 16 13.59 0.95 -11.42
C TYR A 16 13.89 2.33 -12.02
N ALA A 17 13.92 3.32 -11.15
CA ALA A 17 14.29 4.70 -11.47
C ALA A 17 15.25 5.26 -10.41
N ILE A 18 16.06 6.23 -10.84
CA ILE A 18 16.87 7.08 -9.96
C ILE A 18 16.54 8.55 -10.25
N ASN A 19 16.74 9.42 -9.27
CA ASN A 19 16.68 10.87 -9.47
C ASN A 19 18.06 11.48 -9.33
N VAL A 20 18.53 12.09 -10.40
CA VAL A 20 19.81 12.81 -10.46
C VAL A 20 19.52 14.28 -10.22
N VAL A 21 20.25 14.87 -9.27
CA VAL A 21 20.13 16.28 -8.90
C VAL A 21 21.46 16.95 -9.12
N SER A 22 21.50 17.99 -9.96
CA SER A 22 22.70 18.78 -10.17
C SER A 22 22.80 19.92 -9.16
N LYS A 23 23.99 20.48 -8.99
CA LYS A 23 24.26 21.60 -8.06
C LYS A 23 23.44 22.86 -8.34
N ASN A 24 22.97 23.03 -9.58
CA ASN A 24 22.07 24.12 -9.96
C ASN A 24 20.61 23.88 -9.62
N GLY A 25 20.28 22.72 -9.01
CA GLY A 25 18.92 22.34 -8.63
C GLY A 25 18.12 21.64 -9.73
N THR A 26 18.70 21.37 -10.90
CA THR A 26 18.03 20.63 -11.97
C THR A 26 17.84 19.17 -11.55
N ARG A 27 16.64 18.66 -11.72
CA ARG A 27 16.27 17.28 -11.40
C ARG A 27 16.01 16.48 -12.69
N LYS A 28 16.50 15.25 -12.73
CA LYS A 28 16.40 14.39 -13.90
C LYS A 28 16.13 12.95 -13.47
N VAL A 29 14.94 12.45 -13.78
CA VAL A 29 14.58 11.06 -13.48
C VAL A 29 15.03 10.16 -14.60
N ILE A 30 15.90 9.20 -14.29
CA ILE A 30 16.44 8.21 -15.21
C ILE A 30 15.76 6.87 -14.94
N THR A 31 15.25 6.27 -15.98
CA THR A 31 14.50 4.99 -15.93
C THR A 31 15.06 3.97 -16.91
N GLY A 32 14.69 2.73 -16.71
CA GLY A 32 14.93 1.65 -17.67
C GLY A 32 16.27 0.95 -17.48
N ALA A 33 16.50 -0.04 -18.34
CA ALA A 33 17.75 -0.80 -18.31
C ALA A 33 18.88 -0.01 -18.98
N GLN A 34 19.58 0.80 -18.20
CA GLN A 34 20.73 1.57 -18.68
C GLN A 34 21.73 1.85 -17.57
N THR A 35 22.97 2.09 -17.97
CA THR A 35 24.01 2.58 -17.08
C THR A 35 24.10 4.09 -17.22
N TYR A 36 23.99 4.81 -16.10
CA TYR A 36 24.13 6.26 -16.05
C TYR A 36 25.49 6.64 -15.43
N LEU A 37 26.21 7.53 -16.09
CA LEU A 37 27.46 8.08 -15.60
C LEU A 37 27.18 9.43 -14.97
N LEU A 38 27.43 9.57 -13.64
CA LEU A 38 27.27 10.83 -12.93
C LEU A 38 28.29 11.87 -13.41
N GLU A 39 27.79 13.06 -13.72
CA GLU A 39 28.63 14.22 -13.98
C GLU A 39 29.20 14.80 -12.67
N TYR A 40 30.23 15.61 -12.77
CA TYR A 40 30.96 16.14 -11.59
C TYR A 40 30.07 16.95 -10.63
N ASP A 41 29.04 17.60 -11.13
CA ASP A 41 28.12 18.43 -10.36
C ASP A 41 26.80 17.73 -10.01
N GLU A 42 26.67 16.45 -10.33
CA GLU A 42 25.47 15.65 -10.10
C GLU A 42 25.59 14.78 -8.84
N THR A 43 24.48 14.62 -8.15
CA THR A 43 24.30 13.72 -7.01
C THR A 43 23.01 12.92 -7.17
N LEU A 44 22.87 11.83 -6.41
CA LEU A 44 21.64 11.05 -6.36
C LEU A 44 20.76 11.49 -5.21
N GLU A 45 19.47 11.60 -5.46
CA GLU A 45 18.48 11.78 -4.39
C GLU A 45 18.31 10.45 -3.65
N VAL A 46 18.33 10.50 -2.32
CA VAL A 46 18.15 9.35 -1.45
C VAL A 46 16.71 9.33 -0.94
N LEU A 47 16.06 8.19 -1.05
CA LEU A 47 14.76 7.92 -0.45
C LEU A 47 14.97 7.24 0.91
N GLU A 48 14.21 7.66 1.92
CA GLU A 48 14.15 7.02 3.24
C GLU A 48 12.81 6.33 3.42
N LEU A 49 12.75 5.04 3.14
CA LEU A 49 11.52 4.26 3.08
C LEU A 49 11.25 3.52 4.39
N SER A 50 10.04 3.63 4.92
CA SER A 50 9.60 2.86 6.08
C SER A 50 9.60 1.36 5.78
N THR A 51 10.25 0.59 6.65
CA THR A 51 10.28 -0.88 6.63
C THR A 51 9.57 -1.44 7.86
N GLY A 52 9.46 -2.76 7.95
CA GLY A 52 8.76 -3.40 9.08
C GLY A 52 7.24 -3.49 8.90
N ARG A 53 6.56 -3.91 9.95
CA ARG A 53 5.10 -4.03 10.05
C ARG A 53 4.69 -3.77 11.50
N PRO A 54 3.96 -2.69 11.78
CA PRO A 54 3.46 -1.63 10.87
C PRO A 54 4.57 -0.76 10.27
N LYS A 55 4.25 -0.03 9.21
CA LYS A 55 5.16 0.94 8.59
C LYS A 55 5.23 2.20 9.44
N THR A 56 6.33 2.37 10.15
CA THR A 56 6.61 3.52 11.04
C THR A 56 7.92 4.19 10.60
N THR A 57 8.35 5.19 11.36
CA THR A 57 9.66 5.84 11.17
C THR A 57 10.79 5.19 11.98
N ASP A 58 10.50 4.12 12.75
CA ASP A 58 11.49 3.49 13.62
C ASP A 58 12.53 2.69 12.83
N ASN A 59 12.11 2.14 11.69
CA ASN A 59 12.97 1.37 10.81
C ASN A 59 12.88 1.94 9.40
N LEU A 60 13.96 2.57 8.95
CA LEU A 60 14.08 3.18 7.64
C LEU A 60 15.14 2.47 6.79
N LEU A 61 14.85 2.30 5.51
CA LEU A 61 15.77 1.87 4.49
C LEU A 61 16.13 3.07 3.61
N LYS A 62 17.41 3.38 3.52
CA LYS A 62 17.93 4.38 2.58
C LYS A 62 18.26 3.72 1.25
N THR A 63 17.70 4.26 0.18
CA THR A 63 17.92 3.78 -1.18
C THR A 63 17.90 4.94 -2.17
N VAL A 64 18.63 4.80 -3.25
CA VAL A 64 18.55 5.72 -4.39
C VAL A 64 17.63 5.20 -5.49
N TYR A 65 17.22 3.94 -5.39
CA TYR A 65 16.37 3.29 -6.38
C TYR A 65 14.91 3.34 -5.98
N LEU A 66 14.09 3.85 -6.88
CA LEU A 66 12.64 3.75 -6.81
C LEU A 66 12.18 2.58 -7.67
N ARG A 67 11.47 1.62 -7.09
CA ARG A 67 10.79 0.60 -7.87
C ARG A 67 9.48 1.17 -8.41
N VAL A 68 9.34 1.24 -9.74
CA VAL A 68 8.23 1.93 -10.39
C VAL A 68 7.07 0.99 -10.74
N ASP A 69 7.35 -0.29 -10.98
CA ASP A 69 6.35 -1.27 -11.37
C ASP A 69 6.20 -2.39 -10.34
N ASN A 70 4.97 -2.84 -10.11
CA ASN A 70 4.64 -3.96 -9.23
C ASN A 70 5.32 -3.89 -7.85
N ASN A 71 5.33 -2.72 -7.26
CA ASN A 71 5.90 -2.51 -5.94
C ASN A 71 4.95 -3.05 -4.87
N LYS A 72 5.33 -4.13 -4.19
CA LYS A 72 4.52 -4.75 -3.13
C LYS A 72 4.86 -4.16 -1.76
N ILE A 73 3.90 -3.51 -1.14
CA ILE A 73 4.03 -2.88 0.17
C ILE A 73 3.07 -3.55 1.15
N SER A 74 3.61 -4.29 2.11
CA SER A 74 2.80 -4.92 3.15
C SER A 74 2.72 -4.05 4.39
N ASP A 75 1.56 -4.07 5.05
CA ASP A 75 1.32 -3.34 6.30
C ASP A 75 0.47 -4.16 7.26
N LEU A 76 0.49 -3.74 8.52
CA LEU A 76 -0.31 -4.27 9.61
C LEU A 76 -1.14 -3.13 10.19
N ILE A 77 -2.46 -3.28 10.14
CA ILE A 77 -3.39 -2.22 10.49
C ILE A 77 -4.26 -2.68 11.65
N ASN A 78 -4.25 -1.92 12.74
CA ASN A 78 -5.17 -2.13 13.84
C ASN A 78 -6.36 -1.18 13.66
N VAL A 79 -7.54 -1.76 13.55
CA VAL A 79 -8.83 -1.05 13.43
C VAL A 79 -9.74 -1.43 14.58
N GLN A 80 -10.71 -0.58 14.87
CA GLN A 80 -11.76 -0.84 15.85
C GLN A 80 -13.11 -0.78 15.16
N THR A 81 -13.91 -1.80 15.36
CA THR A 81 -15.26 -1.91 14.80
C THR A 81 -16.26 -1.03 15.55
N LYS A 82 -17.51 -0.97 15.04
CA LYS A 82 -18.60 -0.19 15.64
C LYS A 82 -18.93 -0.61 17.08
N ASP A 83 -18.80 -1.89 17.36
CA ASP A 83 -19.00 -2.53 18.67
C ASP A 83 -17.75 -2.58 19.55
N PHE A 84 -16.75 -1.73 19.23
CA PHE A 84 -15.52 -1.52 19.99
C PHE A 84 -14.59 -2.73 20.05
N VAL A 85 -14.68 -3.65 19.13
CA VAL A 85 -13.77 -4.78 19.04
C VAL A 85 -12.52 -4.39 18.23
N ASP A 86 -11.34 -4.66 18.76
CA ASP A 86 -10.09 -4.42 18.07
C ASP A 86 -9.78 -5.57 17.10
N VAL A 87 -9.51 -5.19 15.86
CA VAL A 87 -9.20 -6.12 14.76
C VAL A 87 -7.87 -5.76 14.15
N GLN A 88 -7.03 -6.76 13.93
CA GLN A 88 -5.77 -6.58 13.25
C GLN A 88 -5.87 -7.14 11.82
N VAL A 89 -5.62 -6.28 10.84
CA VAL A 89 -5.68 -6.61 9.41
C VAL A 89 -4.29 -6.53 8.82
N LYS A 90 -3.83 -7.63 8.23
CA LYS A 90 -2.57 -7.69 7.49
C LYS A 90 -2.85 -7.61 6.01
N VAL A 91 -2.28 -6.61 5.36
CA VAL A 91 -2.52 -6.29 3.94
C VAL A 91 -1.24 -6.22 3.14
N SER A 92 -1.37 -6.43 1.83
CA SER A 92 -0.32 -6.20 0.85
C SER A 92 -0.88 -5.39 -0.30
N TYR A 93 -0.33 -4.21 -0.52
CA TYR A 93 -0.70 -3.30 -1.61
C TYR A 93 0.20 -3.52 -2.81
N CYS A 94 -0.37 -3.53 -4.01
CA CYS A 94 0.36 -3.45 -5.27
C CYS A 94 0.31 -2.02 -5.79
N VAL A 95 1.49 -1.45 -6.05
CA VAL A 95 1.65 -0.04 -6.36
C VAL A 95 2.50 0.13 -7.60
N ASP A 96 2.03 0.98 -8.53
CA ASP A 96 2.76 1.43 -9.70
C ASP A 96 2.94 2.94 -9.67
N PHE A 97 4.02 3.43 -10.26
CA PHE A 97 4.26 4.83 -10.52
C PHE A 97 3.96 5.13 -11.99
N LEU A 98 3.03 6.05 -12.24
CA LEU A 98 2.56 6.34 -13.59
C LEU A 98 3.56 7.19 -14.37
N GLU A 99 3.90 6.77 -15.58
CA GLU A 99 4.89 7.44 -16.45
C GLU A 99 4.52 8.90 -16.73
N ASP A 100 3.23 9.22 -16.87
CA ASP A 100 2.72 10.57 -17.09
C ASP A 100 3.07 11.55 -15.95
N TYR A 101 3.47 11.04 -14.79
CA TYR A 101 3.85 11.81 -13.60
C TYR A 101 5.31 11.61 -13.20
N LYS A 102 6.16 11.22 -14.13
CA LYS A 102 7.57 10.88 -13.90
C LYS A 102 8.35 11.96 -13.17
N ASP A 103 8.09 13.22 -13.46
CA ASP A 103 8.69 14.39 -12.82
C ASP A 103 8.37 14.51 -11.32
N LYS A 104 7.31 13.84 -10.85
CA LYS A 104 6.84 13.88 -9.46
C LYS A 104 7.22 12.65 -8.64
N TRP A 105 7.75 11.60 -9.23
CA TRP A 105 7.97 10.32 -8.54
C TRP A 105 8.79 10.44 -7.25
N PHE A 106 9.71 11.38 -7.20
CA PHE A 106 10.55 11.65 -6.03
C PHE A 106 10.09 12.84 -5.18
N SER A 107 8.88 13.36 -5.42
CA SER A 107 8.35 14.50 -4.66
C SER A 107 8.00 14.16 -3.21
N VAL A 108 7.80 12.88 -2.89
CA VAL A 108 7.53 12.38 -1.55
C VAL A 108 8.65 11.43 -1.15
N GLU A 109 9.50 11.84 -0.20
CA GLU A 109 10.67 11.09 0.23
C GLU A 109 10.31 9.71 0.79
N ASN A 110 9.35 9.64 1.73
CA ASN A 110 8.86 8.39 2.30
C ASN A 110 7.45 8.08 1.78
N TYR A 111 7.36 7.73 0.51
CA TYR A 111 6.07 7.41 -0.12
C TYR A 111 5.39 6.18 0.51
N VAL A 112 6.16 5.25 1.06
CA VAL A 112 5.63 4.05 1.74
C VAL A 112 4.81 4.46 2.96
N LYS A 113 5.40 5.28 3.84
CA LYS A 113 4.70 5.79 5.03
C LYS A 113 3.51 6.68 4.63
N TYR A 114 3.70 7.58 3.69
CA TYR A 114 2.66 8.47 3.21
C TYR A 114 1.42 7.70 2.73
N MET A 115 1.62 6.67 1.90
CA MET A 115 0.55 5.81 1.42
C MET A 115 -0.11 5.02 2.56
N THR A 116 0.68 4.34 3.39
CA THR A 116 0.13 3.48 4.46
C THR A 116 -0.61 4.27 5.52
N ASP A 117 -0.16 5.45 5.89
CA ASP A 117 -0.88 6.33 6.83
C ASP A 117 -2.25 6.75 6.27
N ARG A 118 -2.30 7.08 4.98
CA ARG A 118 -3.57 7.41 4.29
C ARG A 118 -4.51 6.22 4.28
N GLN A 119 -4.02 5.04 3.92
CA GLN A 119 -4.80 3.80 3.87
C GLN A 119 -5.31 3.41 5.26
N ARG A 120 -4.47 3.49 6.29
CA ARG A 120 -4.87 3.23 7.70
C ARG A 120 -5.98 4.15 8.16
N SER A 121 -5.87 5.45 7.87
CA SER A 121 -6.88 6.45 8.25
C SER A 121 -8.23 6.12 7.62
N LEU A 122 -8.25 5.77 6.34
CA LEU A 122 -9.47 5.42 5.62
C LEU A 122 -10.09 4.14 6.15
N LEU A 123 -9.28 3.11 6.39
CA LEU A 123 -9.74 1.82 6.88
C LEU A 123 -10.28 1.90 8.31
N LYS A 124 -9.63 2.68 9.19
CA LYS A 124 -10.12 2.95 10.55
C LYS A 124 -11.47 3.65 10.55
N ARG A 125 -11.69 4.56 9.62
CA ARG A 125 -12.99 5.24 9.48
C ARG A 125 -14.07 4.27 9.03
N GLU A 126 -13.79 3.43 8.05
CA GLU A 126 -14.72 2.45 7.50
C GLU A 126 -15.06 1.36 8.52
N ALA A 127 -14.08 0.81 9.22
CA ALA A 127 -14.28 -0.25 10.21
C ALA A 127 -15.29 0.15 11.32
N ARG A 128 -15.33 1.41 11.69
CA ARG A 128 -16.30 1.94 12.67
C ARG A 128 -17.75 1.95 12.21
N LEU A 129 -18.01 1.71 10.95
CA LEU A 129 -19.37 1.61 10.39
C LEU A 129 -19.91 0.18 10.47
N HIS A 130 -19.03 -0.82 10.63
CA HIS A 130 -19.35 -2.24 10.63
C HIS A 130 -19.26 -2.86 12.03
N THR A 131 -20.14 -3.82 12.31
CA THR A 131 -20.02 -4.69 13.49
C THR A 131 -18.87 -5.68 13.28
N ILE A 132 -18.41 -6.33 14.34
CA ILE A 132 -17.34 -7.33 14.22
C ILE A 132 -17.74 -8.48 13.29
N GLU A 133 -18.97 -8.95 13.35
CA GLU A 133 -19.46 -10.03 12.50
C GLU A 133 -19.42 -9.63 11.02
N ASP A 134 -20.01 -8.47 10.68
CA ASP A 134 -20.03 -7.96 9.31
C ASP A 134 -18.63 -7.67 8.79
N PHE A 135 -17.78 -7.05 9.62
CA PHE A 135 -16.40 -6.77 9.23
C PHE A 135 -15.59 -8.05 9.02
N TYR A 136 -15.75 -9.07 9.89
CA TYR A 136 -14.99 -10.30 9.80
C TYR A 136 -15.40 -11.15 8.57
N GLU A 137 -16.67 -11.21 8.26
CA GLU A 137 -17.20 -11.92 7.09
C GLU A 137 -16.81 -11.25 5.77
N ASN A 138 -16.86 -9.91 5.72
CA ASN A 138 -16.69 -9.13 4.50
C ASN A 138 -15.36 -8.36 4.45
N ALA A 139 -14.38 -8.70 5.31
CA ALA A 139 -13.16 -7.93 5.47
C ALA A 139 -12.39 -7.69 4.17
N SER A 140 -12.29 -8.71 3.31
CA SER A 140 -11.59 -8.60 2.03
C SER A 140 -12.27 -7.58 1.09
N ASP A 141 -13.58 -7.60 1.01
CA ASP A 141 -14.35 -6.69 0.15
C ASP A 141 -14.34 -5.26 0.70
N ILE A 142 -14.50 -5.10 2.02
CA ILE A 142 -14.43 -3.80 2.69
C ILE A 142 -13.05 -3.17 2.49
N VAL A 143 -11.98 -3.92 2.77
CA VAL A 143 -10.61 -3.43 2.63
C VAL A 143 -10.31 -3.08 1.17
N ARG A 144 -10.71 -3.93 0.23
CA ARG A 144 -10.48 -3.72 -1.20
C ARG A 144 -11.20 -2.48 -1.71
N ARG A 145 -12.48 -2.32 -1.37
CA ARG A 145 -13.29 -1.14 -1.73
C ARG A 145 -12.65 0.14 -1.21
N VAL A 146 -12.26 0.16 0.06
CA VAL A 146 -11.67 1.33 0.71
C VAL A 146 -10.28 1.63 0.14
N ALA A 147 -9.41 0.62 0.05
CA ALA A 147 -8.02 0.81 -0.37
C ALA A 147 -7.92 1.30 -1.82
N LEU A 148 -8.73 0.76 -2.71
CA LEU A 148 -8.72 1.09 -4.13
C LEU A 148 -9.63 2.27 -4.50
N ASN A 149 -10.38 2.81 -3.51
CA ASN A 149 -11.39 3.85 -3.77
C ASN A 149 -12.39 3.42 -4.85
N LEU A 150 -12.87 2.17 -4.74
CA LEU A 150 -13.86 1.67 -5.68
C LEU A 150 -15.21 2.35 -5.40
N PRO A 151 -15.92 2.80 -6.43
CA PRO A 151 -17.25 3.36 -6.28
C PRO A 151 -18.22 2.29 -5.76
N GLU A 152 -19.31 2.74 -5.17
CA GLU A 152 -20.41 1.83 -4.85
C GLU A 152 -20.96 1.18 -6.12
N PRO A 153 -21.56 -0.03 -6.02
CA PRO A 153 -22.12 -0.73 -7.16
C PRO A 153 -23.10 0.17 -7.95
N GLY A 154 -22.77 0.45 -9.20
CA GLY A 154 -23.58 1.31 -10.09
C GLY A 154 -23.03 2.72 -10.32
N VAL A 155 -21.95 3.13 -9.67
CA VAL A 155 -21.31 4.43 -9.87
C VAL A 155 -19.97 4.21 -10.61
N THR A 156 -19.81 4.83 -11.76
CA THR A 156 -18.56 4.80 -12.55
C THR A 156 -17.80 6.09 -12.34
N GLU A 157 -17.16 6.26 -11.19
CA GLU A 157 -16.18 7.32 -11.02
C GLU A 157 -14.82 6.85 -11.53
N LYS A 158 -14.29 7.56 -12.52
CA LYS A 158 -12.91 7.38 -12.96
C LYS A 158 -12.00 8.29 -12.13
N ASN A 159 -10.89 7.75 -11.66
CA ASN A 159 -9.84 8.55 -11.06
C ASN A 159 -9.29 9.59 -12.05
N GLU A 160 -8.65 10.64 -11.52
CA GLU A 160 -8.00 11.69 -12.32
C GLU A 160 -7.01 11.13 -13.36
N CYS A 161 -6.41 9.97 -13.09
CA CYS A 161 -5.50 9.26 -14.02
C CYS A 161 -6.22 8.33 -15.03
N GLY A 162 -7.55 8.21 -14.97
CA GLY A 162 -8.34 7.35 -15.86
C GLY A 162 -8.17 5.84 -15.65
N ARG A 163 -7.43 5.39 -14.63
CA ARG A 163 -7.20 3.99 -14.27
C ARG A 163 -7.92 3.62 -12.97
N PRO A 164 -8.38 2.37 -12.81
CA PRO A 164 -8.98 1.92 -11.55
C PRO A 164 -7.92 1.85 -10.46
N GLY A 165 -8.30 2.19 -9.24
CA GLY A 165 -7.41 2.17 -8.07
C GLY A 165 -7.31 3.53 -7.39
N ARG A 166 -6.59 3.59 -6.28
CA ARG A 166 -6.37 4.84 -5.56
C ARG A 166 -5.13 5.56 -6.07
N PHE A 167 -5.35 6.72 -6.66
CA PHE A 167 -4.30 7.55 -7.21
C PHE A 167 -3.83 8.61 -6.20
N PHE A 168 -2.50 8.80 -6.13
CA PHE A 168 -1.81 9.81 -5.33
C PHE A 168 -1.13 10.79 -6.28
N LYS A 169 -1.73 11.93 -6.50
CA LYS A 169 -1.28 12.96 -7.46
C LYS A 169 0.01 13.67 -7.05
N GLU A 170 0.37 13.57 -5.78
CA GLU A 170 1.55 14.20 -5.19
C GLU A 170 2.85 13.61 -5.76
N ASN A 171 2.85 12.31 -6.04
CA ASN A 171 4.00 11.58 -6.56
C ASN A 171 3.69 10.64 -7.73
N GLY A 172 2.47 10.71 -8.30
CA GLY A 172 2.07 9.87 -9.43
C GLY A 172 1.90 8.39 -9.11
N MET A 173 1.73 8.03 -7.85
CA MET A 173 1.58 6.65 -7.38
C MET A 173 0.14 6.19 -7.50
N LEU A 174 -0.07 4.97 -8.01
CA LEU A 174 -1.37 4.31 -8.11
C LEU A 174 -1.35 2.98 -7.35
N VAL A 175 -2.22 2.86 -6.35
CA VAL A 175 -2.53 1.58 -5.72
C VAL A 175 -3.60 0.90 -6.56
N HIS A 176 -3.23 -0.11 -7.33
CA HIS A 176 -4.12 -0.77 -8.28
C HIS A 176 -4.67 -2.10 -7.79
N ASP A 177 -4.05 -2.70 -6.76
CA ASP A 177 -4.51 -3.92 -6.13
C ASP A 177 -4.17 -3.98 -4.65
N VAL A 178 -4.96 -4.74 -3.88
CA VAL A 178 -4.74 -5.01 -2.47
C VAL A 178 -5.16 -6.44 -2.13
N GLU A 179 -4.30 -7.13 -1.41
CA GLU A 179 -4.54 -8.46 -0.89
C GLU A 179 -4.67 -8.40 0.63
N VAL A 180 -5.75 -8.99 1.18
CA VAL A 180 -5.91 -9.18 2.62
C VAL A 180 -5.30 -10.53 2.98
N LEU A 181 -4.18 -10.50 3.69
CA LEU A 181 -3.40 -11.70 4.02
C LEU A 181 -3.95 -12.41 5.26
N SER A 182 -4.41 -11.66 6.24
CA SER A 182 -5.05 -12.20 7.44
C SER A 182 -5.88 -11.13 8.15
N VAL A 183 -6.94 -11.59 8.81
CA VAL A 183 -7.74 -10.81 9.75
C VAL A 183 -7.73 -11.57 11.06
N SER A 184 -7.32 -10.94 12.13
CA SER A 184 -7.23 -11.54 13.45
C SER A 184 -7.86 -10.64 14.52
N VAL A 185 -8.53 -11.25 15.46
CA VAL A 185 -9.14 -10.63 16.64
C VAL A 185 -8.53 -11.26 17.90
N GLN A 186 -8.85 -10.73 19.05
CA GLN A 186 -8.44 -11.37 20.32
C GLN A 186 -9.08 -12.75 20.45
N SER A 187 -8.37 -13.69 21.06
CA SER A 187 -8.76 -15.11 21.13
C SER A 187 -10.15 -15.34 21.73
N ASP A 188 -10.51 -14.62 22.77
CA ASP A 188 -11.82 -14.68 23.43
C ASP A 188 -12.97 -14.20 22.50
N VAL A 189 -12.72 -13.18 21.70
CA VAL A 189 -13.68 -12.71 20.68
C VAL A 189 -13.79 -13.72 19.54
N GLU A 190 -12.68 -14.30 19.12
CA GLU A 190 -12.65 -15.35 18.09
C GLU A 190 -13.45 -16.59 18.51
N GLU A 191 -13.33 -17.01 19.77
CA GLU A 191 -14.13 -18.11 20.32
C GLU A 191 -15.63 -17.81 20.30
N ILE A 192 -16.05 -16.58 20.64
CA ILE A 192 -17.44 -16.14 20.60
C ILE A 192 -17.98 -16.15 19.17
N ILE A 193 -17.23 -15.60 18.21
CA ILE A 193 -17.62 -15.60 16.79
C ILE A 193 -17.77 -17.02 16.28
N ASN A 194 -16.81 -17.89 16.54
CA ASN A 194 -16.84 -19.29 16.14
C ASN A 194 -18.01 -20.06 16.77
N ALA A 195 -18.31 -19.81 18.04
CA ALA A 195 -19.46 -20.40 18.71
C ALA A 195 -20.79 -19.94 18.11
N HIS A 196 -20.90 -18.65 17.75
CA HIS A 196 -22.08 -18.10 17.10
C HIS A 196 -22.30 -18.69 15.70
N GLN A 197 -21.25 -18.77 14.89
CA GLN A 197 -21.31 -19.39 13.56
C GLN A 197 -21.71 -20.86 13.62
N ARG A 198 -21.17 -21.62 14.57
CA ARG A 198 -21.57 -23.04 14.79
C ARG A 198 -23.06 -23.17 15.10
N ARG A 199 -23.61 -22.28 15.94
CA ARG A 199 -25.05 -22.27 16.27
C ARG A 199 -25.93 -22.00 15.04
N ILE A 200 -25.51 -21.03 14.20
CA ILE A 200 -26.24 -20.72 12.95
C ILE A 200 -26.25 -21.93 12.02
N ILE A 201 -25.09 -22.58 11.82
CA ILE A 201 -24.95 -23.75 10.97
C ILE A 201 -25.84 -24.90 11.49
N THR A 202 -25.78 -25.18 12.80
CA THR A 202 -26.59 -26.24 13.42
C THR A 202 -28.07 -25.99 13.22
N LYS A 203 -28.53 -24.75 13.46
CA LYS A 203 -29.93 -24.35 13.27
C LYS A 203 -30.36 -24.44 11.80
N SER A 204 -29.53 -24.09 10.86
CA SER A 204 -29.78 -24.22 9.44
C SER A 204 -29.91 -25.68 9.01
N LEU A 205 -29.06 -26.56 9.54
CA LEU A 205 -29.13 -28.01 9.30
C LEU A 205 -30.41 -28.64 9.87
N GLU A 206 -30.80 -28.23 11.09
CA GLU A 206 -32.06 -28.71 11.74
C GLU A 206 -33.29 -28.30 10.90
N LEU A 207 -33.33 -27.05 10.42
CA LEU A 207 -34.42 -26.55 9.55
C LEU A 207 -34.45 -27.30 8.22
N SER A 208 -33.31 -27.57 7.61
CA SER A 208 -33.21 -28.34 6.36
C SER A 208 -33.66 -29.79 6.52
N ASN A 209 -33.39 -30.42 7.69
CA ASN A 209 -33.81 -31.78 8.00
C ASN A 209 -35.32 -31.86 8.36
N ALA A 210 -35.86 -30.80 8.93
CA ALA A 210 -37.30 -30.73 9.24
C ALA A 210 -38.19 -30.47 8.01
N ALA A 211 -37.60 -29.99 6.90
CA ALA A 211 -38.30 -29.71 5.64
C ALA A 211 -38.29 -30.88 4.65
N LYS A 212 -37.71 -32.01 5.01
CA LYS A 212 -37.74 -33.30 4.28
C LYS A 212 -38.72 -34.24 4.91
#